data_4a932ffdd9fd47761e397a0870a3ec6c
#
_entry.id   4a932ffdd9fd47761e397a0870a3ec6c
#
_cell.length_a   1.000
_cell.length_b   1.000
_cell.length_c   1.000
_cell.angle_alpha   90.00
_cell.angle_beta   90.00
_cell.angle_gamma   90.00
#
_symmetry.space_group_name_H-M   'P 1'
#
loop_
_entity.id
_entity.type
_entity.pdbx_description
1 polymer ?
#
loop_
_entity_poly.entity_id
_entity_poly.type
_entity_poly.pdbx_seq_one_letter_code
_entity_poly.pdbx_strand_id
1 'polypeptide(L)'
;DKDNGKNPVMKVAKDYVSKWSEFASKNAGLVLWGDVGTGKTFFAACIANALVEQHVSVKMTNFSTILNDLFTESDKNKYLARLNDHSLLIIDDLGIERGTEYALEQVYNVIDTRYKSGKPLIITTNLTLDELKYPTDIPHKRIYDRVLGMCVPVMFNGVNFRKDEAAAKMEAAKKLFGMEDRKQWHL
;
A
#
# COMPACT_ATOMS: atom_id res chain seq x y z
N ASP A 1 0.58 0.70 -20.37
CA ASP A 1 1.78 1.38 -19.90
C ASP A 1 1.45 2.85 -19.59
N LYS A 2 1.16 3.14 -18.31
CA LYS A 2 0.75 4.50 -17.90
C LYS A 2 1.92 5.35 -17.37
N ASP A 3 3.15 4.80 -17.37
CA ASP A 3 4.34 5.55 -16.96
C ASP A 3 4.80 6.44 -18.14
N ASN A 4 4.60 7.74 -17.99
CA ASN A 4 5.06 8.73 -18.98
C ASN A 4 6.51 9.19 -18.75
N GLY A 5 7.27 8.51 -17.90
CA GLY A 5 8.67 8.81 -17.55
C GLY A 5 8.89 10.09 -16.71
N LYS A 6 7.82 10.79 -16.32
CA LYS A 6 7.90 12.08 -15.60
C LYS A 6 7.85 11.92 -14.08
N ASN A 7 7.50 10.75 -13.56
CA ASN A 7 7.40 10.53 -12.13
C ASN A 7 8.77 10.08 -11.55
N PRO A 8 9.48 10.91 -10.79
CA PRO A 8 10.80 10.57 -10.24
C PRO A 8 10.74 9.36 -9.30
N VAL A 9 9.59 9.09 -8.69
CA VAL A 9 9.39 7.94 -7.79
C VAL A 9 9.43 6.62 -8.57
N MET A 10 9.09 6.60 -9.88
CA MET A 10 9.17 5.39 -10.71
C MET A 10 10.60 4.84 -10.83
N LYS A 11 11.61 5.69 -10.66
CA LYS A 11 13.00 5.22 -10.58
C LYS A 11 13.20 4.30 -9.37
N VAL A 12 12.61 4.63 -8.22
CA VAL A 12 12.68 3.80 -7.01
C VAL A 12 12.06 2.42 -7.28
N ALA A 13 10.93 2.32 -7.99
CA ALA A 13 10.34 1.04 -8.38
C ALA A 13 11.28 0.22 -9.26
N LYS A 14 11.85 0.85 -10.30
CA LYS A 14 12.79 0.19 -11.22
C LYS A 14 14.04 -0.30 -10.49
N ASP A 15 14.61 0.52 -9.60
CA ASP A 15 15.78 0.17 -8.80
C ASP A 15 15.44 -0.96 -7.80
N TYR A 16 14.27 -0.93 -7.17
CA TYR A 16 13.83 -1.97 -6.24
C TYR A 16 13.66 -3.32 -6.94
N VAL A 17 13.04 -3.33 -8.11
CA VAL A 17 12.83 -4.54 -8.92
C VAL A 17 14.16 -5.08 -9.47
N SER A 18 15.00 -4.22 -10.04
CA SER A 18 16.29 -4.64 -10.64
C SER A 18 17.28 -5.18 -9.61
N LYS A 19 17.19 -4.71 -8.34
CA LYS A 19 18.04 -5.13 -7.23
C LYS A 19 17.29 -5.99 -6.21
N TRP A 20 16.23 -6.65 -6.61
CA TRP A 20 15.36 -7.42 -5.71
C TRP A 20 16.13 -8.36 -4.78
N SER A 21 17.11 -9.12 -5.29
CA SER A 21 17.89 -10.06 -4.48
C SER A 21 18.62 -9.38 -3.33
N GLU A 22 19.12 -8.15 -3.53
CA GLU A 22 19.82 -7.39 -2.49
C GLU A 22 18.82 -6.86 -1.44
N PHE A 23 17.67 -6.33 -1.87
CA PHE A 23 16.62 -5.89 -0.96
C PHE A 23 16.04 -7.05 -0.15
N ALA A 24 15.80 -8.19 -0.79
CA ALA A 24 15.29 -9.39 -0.14
C ALA A 24 16.28 -9.93 0.91
N SER A 25 17.58 -9.98 0.61
CA SER A 25 18.60 -10.45 1.55
C SER A 25 18.76 -9.56 2.79
N LYS A 26 18.42 -8.28 2.67
CA LYS A 26 18.46 -7.30 3.75
C LYS A 26 17.11 -7.11 4.46
N ASN A 27 16.08 -7.88 4.09
CA ASN A 27 14.71 -7.69 4.57
C ASN A 27 14.21 -6.24 4.38
N ALA A 28 14.64 -5.57 3.31
CA ALA A 28 14.34 -4.17 3.08
C ALA A 28 13.06 -4.01 2.25
N GLY A 29 11.98 -3.63 2.93
CA GLY A 29 10.69 -3.26 2.34
C GLY A 29 10.57 -1.77 2.06
N LEU A 30 9.36 -1.33 1.69
CA LEU A 30 9.04 0.08 1.45
C LEU A 30 7.76 0.48 2.21
N VAL A 31 7.75 1.67 2.82
CA VAL A 31 6.50 2.31 3.24
C VAL A 31 6.24 3.52 2.33
N LEU A 32 5.19 3.40 1.51
CA LEU A 32 4.75 4.43 0.56
C LEU A 32 3.73 5.32 1.27
N TRP A 33 4.15 6.52 1.62
CA TRP A 33 3.34 7.42 2.44
C TRP A 33 3.06 8.75 1.72
N GLY A 34 2.02 9.45 2.13
CA GLY A 34 1.64 10.76 1.60
C GLY A 34 0.19 10.84 1.14
N ASP A 35 -0.17 11.91 0.43
CA ASP A 35 -1.54 12.30 0.13
C ASP A 35 -2.34 11.26 -0.66
N VAL A 36 -3.68 11.31 -0.49
CA VAL A 36 -4.62 10.47 -1.23
C VAL A 36 -4.56 10.79 -2.74
N GLY A 37 -4.62 9.74 -3.56
CA GLY A 37 -4.70 9.89 -5.02
C GLY A 37 -3.36 10.13 -5.72
N THR A 38 -2.24 10.09 -5.01
CA THR A 38 -0.88 10.33 -5.54
C THR A 38 -0.25 9.12 -6.23
N GLY A 39 -0.96 7.97 -6.30
CA GLY A 39 -0.51 6.80 -7.06
C GLY A 39 0.25 5.74 -6.25
N LYS A 40 0.24 5.77 -4.90
CA LYS A 40 0.91 4.78 -4.03
C LYS A 40 0.54 3.33 -4.37
N THR A 41 -0.75 3.04 -4.40
CA THR A 41 -1.27 1.70 -4.74
C THR A 41 -0.86 1.26 -6.15
N PHE A 42 -0.92 2.18 -7.13
CA PHE A 42 -0.48 1.92 -8.50
C PHE A 42 1.01 1.58 -8.56
N PHE A 43 1.84 2.32 -7.85
CA PHE A 43 3.27 2.08 -7.75
C PHE A 43 3.58 0.71 -7.12
N ALA A 44 2.90 0.36 -6.04
CA ALA A 44 3.03 -0.95 -5.40
C ALA A 44 2.64 -2.09 -6.36
N ALA A 45 1.55 -1.91 -7.13
CA ALA A 45 1.11 -2.87 -8.14
C ALA A 45 2.12 -3.01 -9.31
N CYS A 46 2.77 -1.92 -9.73
CA CYS A 46 3.83 -1.98 -10.74
C CYS A 46 5.02 -2.83 -10.26
N ILE A 47 5.45 -2.66 -9.00
CA ILE A 47 6.50 -3.51 -8.41
C ILE A 47 6.05 -4.97 -8.37
N ALA A 48 4.81 -5.23 -7.90
CA ALA A 48 4.25 -6.58 -7.82
C ALA A 48 4.31 -7.29 -9.18
N ASN A 49 3.78 -6.66 -10.22
CA ASN A 49 3.73 -7.22 -11.57
C ASN A 49 5.14 -7.51 -12.12
N ALA A 50 6.05 -6.55 -11.99
CA ALA A 50 7.41 -6.71 -12.50
C ALA A 50 8.19 -7.82 -11.76
N LEU A 51 7.95 -8.03 -10.46
CA LEU A 51 8.56 -9.12 -9.70
C LEU A 51 7.92 -10.48 -10.04
N VAL A 52 6.60 -10.54 -10.26
CA VAL A 52 5.93 -11.75 -10.73
C VAL A 52 6.45 -12.19 -12.11
N GLU A 53 6.72 -11.25 -13.02
CA GLU A 53 7.38 -11.53 -14.31
C GLU A 53 8.78 -12.14 -14.11
N GLN A 54 9.45 -11.84 -13.01
CA GLN A 54 10.73 -12.45 -12.61
C GLN A 54 10.57 -13.73 -11.76
N HIS A 55 9.37 -14.33 -11.75
CA HIS A 55 9.03 -15.53 -10.96
C HIS A 55 9.18 -15.37 -9.45
N VAL A 56 9.12 -14.15 -8.92
CA VAL A 56 9.07 -13.90 -7.48
C VAL A 56 7.64 -14.09 -6.98
N SER A 57 7.48 -14.83 -5.87
CA SER A 57 6.18 -15.01 -5.24
C SER A 57 5.76 -13.73 -4.52
N VAL A 58 4.71 -13.06 -5.00
CA VAL A 58 4.17 -11.81 -4.46
C VAL A 58 2.71 -11.98 -4.07
N LYS A 59 2.35 -11.51 -2.89
CA LYS A 59 0.95 -11.34 -2.46
C LYS A 59 0.65 -9.86 -2.24
N MET A 60 -0.36 -9.36 -2.92
CA MET A 60 -0.91 -8.02 -2.67
C MET A 60 -2.31 -8.13 -2.09
N THR A 61 -2.58 -7.42 -1.01
CA THR A 61 -3.85 -7.41 -0.26
C THR A 61 -4.00 -6.07 0.49
N ASN A 62 -5.02 -5.94 1.34
CA ASN A 62 -5.22 -4.81 2.24
C ASN A 62 -5.69 -5.30 3.61
N PHE A 63 -5.61 -4.45 4.64
CA PHE A 63 -6.01 -4.85 5.99
C PHE A 63 -7.50 -5.17 6.12
N SER A 64 -8.38 -4.52 5.39
CA SER A 64 -9.82 -4.85 5.41
C SER A 64 -10.08 -6.28 4.96
N THR A 65 -9.41 -6.73 3.89
CA THR A 65 -9.50 -8.11 3.41
C THR A 65 -8.90 -9.09 4.42
N ILE A 66 -7.71 -8.79 4.95
CA ILE A 66 -7.05 -9.63 5.97
C ILE A 66 -7.92 -9.80 7.22
N LEU A 67 -8.51 -8.71 7.71
CA LEU A 67 -9.36 -8.74 8.90
C LEU A 67 -10.65 -9.54 8.67
N ASN A 68 -11.27 -9.42 7.50
CA ASN A 68 -12.43 -10.21 7.12
C ASN A 68 -12.07 -11.71 7.02
N ASP A 69 -10.95 -12.03 6.40
CA ASP A 69 -10.48 -13.41 6.29
C ASP A 69 -10.18 -14.00 7.68
N LEU A 70 -9.49 -13.25 8.55
CA LEU A 70 -9.18 -13.67 9.93
C LEU A 70 -10.42 -13.82 10.82
N PHE A 71 -11.50 -13.10 10.49
CA PHE A 71 -12.77 -13.23 11.22
C PHE A 71 -13.46 -14.56 10.90
N THR A 72 -13.35 -15.04 9.67
CA THR A 72 -14.00 -16.27 9.18
C THR A 72 -13.10 -17.51 9.25
N GLU A 73 -11.79 -17.33 9.32
CA GLU A 73 -10.83 -18.43 9.31
C GLU A 73 -10.79 -19.14 10.67
N SER A 74 -10.95 -20.46 10.64
CA SER A 74 -10.89 -21.31 11.84
C SER A 74 -9.49 -21.44 12.43
N ASP A 75 -8.45 -21.37 11.59
CA ASP A 75 -7.03 -21.44 11.97
C ASP A 75 -6.27 -20.20 11.54
N LYS A 76 -6.28 -19.18 12.41
CA LYS A 76 -5.61 -17.90 12.16
C LYS A 76 -4.10 -18.04 11.96
N ASN A 77 -3.46 -18.97 12.66
CA ASN A 77 -2.03 -19.20 12.52
C ASN A 77 -1.69 -19.73 11.14
N LYS A 78 -2.50 -20.63 10.60
CA LYS A 78 -2.37 -21.16 9.24
C LYS A 78 -2.58 -20.06 8.20
N TYR A 79 -3.53 -19.14 8.42
CA TYR A 79 -3.73 -18.00 7.54
C TYR A 79 -2.50 -17.08 7.52
N LEU A 80 -1.98 -16.71 8.69
CA LEU A 80 -0.77 -15.88 8.81
C LEU A 80 0.45 -16.55 8.17
N ALA A 81 0.60 -17.88 8.34
CA ALA A 81 1.66 -18.63 7.67
C ALA A 81 1.56 -18.51 6.14
N ARG A 82 0.37 -18.70 5.56
CA ARG A 82 0.13 -18.54 4.11
C ARG A 82 0.49 -17.13 3.60
N LEU A 83 0.17 -16.08 4.36
CA LEU A 83 0.60 -14.72 4.00
C LEU A 83 2.13 -14.61 3.96
N ASN A 84 2.82 -15.28 4.89
CA ASN A 84 4.27 -15.26 4.98
C ASN A 84 5.00 -16.23 4.04
N ASP A 85 4.30 -17.12 3.35
CA ASP A 85 4.91 -17.98 2.33
C ASP A 85 5.44 -17.18 1.13
N HIS A 86 4.83 -16.04 0.84
CA HIS A 86 5.24 -15.17 -0.26
C HIS A 86 6.57 -14.45 0.02
N SER A 87 7.43 -14.36 -0.99
CA SER A 87 8.72 -13.64 -0.91
C SER A 87 8.51 -12.16 -0.64
N LEU A 88 7.51 -11.53 -1.28
CA LEU A 88 7.09 -10.16 -1.01
C LEU A 88 5.62 -10.15 -0.61
N LEU A 89 5.32 -9.46 0.49
CA LEU A 89 3.96 -9.11 0.90
C LEU A 89 3.73 -7.61 0.67
N ILE A 90 2.62 -7.26 0.03
CA ILE A 90 2.19 -5.87 -0.17
C ILE A 90 0.85 -5.70 0.53
N ILE A 91 0.77 -4.76 1.47
CA ILE A 91 -0.46 -4.44 2.18
C ILE A 91 -0.83 -2.98 1.90
N ASP A 92 -1.95 -2.78 1.22
CA ASP A 92 -2.46 -1.46 0.86
C ASP A 92 -3.26 -0.86 2.02
N ASP A 93 -3.17 0.47 2.18
CA ASP A 93 -3.98 1.30 3.08
C ASP A 93 -3.85 0.96 4.58
N LEU A 94 -2.62 1.04 5.13
CA LEU A 94 -2.40 1.04 6.59
C LEU A 94 -2.99 2.33 7.19
N GLY A 95 -3.71 2.22 8.32
CA GLY A 95 -4.32 3.33 9.06
C GLY A 95 -5.81 3.54 8.73
N ILE A 96 -6.43 2.66 7.91
CA ILE A 96 -7.88 2.66 7.62
C ILE A 96 -8.62 1.60 8.46
N GLU A 97 -7.89 0.78 9.21
CA GLU A 97 -8.46 -0.26 10.04
C GLU A 97 -9.41 0.33 11.08
N ARG A 98 -10.57 -0.33 11.24
CA ARG A 98 -11.54 0.05 12.26
C ARG A 98 -10.83 0.08 13.61
N GLY A 99 -10.90 1.20 14.34
CA GLY A 99 -10.24 1.42 15.63
C GLY A 99 -10.77 0.55 16.78
N THR A 100 -11.02 -0.73 16.50
CA THR A 100 -11.38 -1.72 17.51
C THR A 100 -10.11 -2.39 18.04
N GLU A 101 -10.07 -2.73 19.32
CA GLU A 101 -8.94 -3.46 19.93
C GLU A 101 -8.62 -4.75 19.16
N TYR A 102 -9.66 -5.48 18.74
CA TYR A 102 -9.49 -6.68 17.93
C TYR A 102 -8.78 -6.41 16.59
N ALA A 103 -9.21 -5.38 15.86
CA ALA A 103 -8.57 -5.05 14.58
C ALA A 103 -7.11 -4.68 14.76
N LEU A 104 -6.78 -3.85 15.76
CA LEU A 104 -5.41 -3.45 16.08
C LEU A 104 -4.54 -4.65 16.48
N GLU A 105 -5.10 -5.59 17.27
CA GLU A 105 -4.41 -6.83 17.61
C GLU A 105 -4.09 -7.67 16.37
N GLN A 106 -5.04 -7.84 15.45
CA GLN A 106 -4.81 -8.61 14.22
C GLN A 106 -3.80 -7.93 13.29
N VAL A 107 -3.89 -6.60 13.12
CA VAL A 107 -2.90 -5.81 12.37
C VAL A 107 -1.50 -6.01 12.97
N TYR A 108 -1.38 -5.90 14.30
CA TYR A 108 -0.12 -6.16 14.99
C TYR A 108 0.40 -7.58 14.70
N ASN A 109 -0.45 -8.60 14.80
CA ASN A 109 -0.07 -9.99 14.57
C ASN A 109 0.45 -10.22 13.15
N VAL A 110 -0.20 -9.64 12.13
CA VAL A 110 0.24 -9.69 10.72
C VAL A 110 1.61 -9.06 10.56
N ILE A 111 1.79 -7.83 11.05
CA ILE A 111 3.04 -7.07 10.93
C ILE A 111 4.17 -7.74 11.72
N ASP A 112 3.91 -8.18 12.96
CA ASP A 112 4.89 -8.84 13.82
C ASP A 112 5.37 -10.17 13.22
N THR A 113 4.44 -10.97 12.68
CA THR A 113 4.77 -12.24 12.03
C THR A 113 5.61 -11.99 10.78
N ARG A 114 5.29 -10.95 9.99
CA ARG A 114 6.10 -10.58 8.82
C ARG A 114 7.48 -10.08 9.22
N TYR A 115 7.58 -9.23 10.23
CA TYR A 115 8.84 -8.76 10.80
C TYR A 115 9.75 -9.93 11.22
N LYS A 116 9.19 -10.89 11.97
CA LYS A 116 9.92 -12.09 12.43
C LYS A 116 10.32 -13.02 11.30
N SER A 117 9.59 -13.05 10.19
CA SER A 117 9.91 -13.90 9.04
C SER A 117 11.17 -13.46 8.28
N GLY A 118 11.66 -12.24 8.51
CA GLY A 118 12.80 -11.69 7.77
C GLY A 118 12.54 -11.52 6.27
N LYS A 119 11.27 -11.34 5.85
CA LYS A 119 10.91 -11.16 4.44
C LYS A 119 10.39 -9.75 4.18
N PRO A 120 10.73 -9.12 3.04
CA PRO A 120 10.33 -7.76 2.71
C PRO A 120 8.82 -7.53 2.72
N LEU A 121 8.42 -6.33 3.14
CA LEU A 121 7.05 -5.84 3.17
C LEU A 121 6.96 -4.50 2.44
N ILE A 122 5.96 -4.33 1.58
CA ILE A 122 5.58 -3.01 1.08
C ILE A 122 4.24 -2.64 1.70
N ILE A 123 4.17 -1.43 2.25
CA ILE A 123 2.94 -0.88 2.82
C ILE A 123 2.64 0.45 2.13
N THR A 124 1.36 0.71 1.83
CA THR A 124 0.91 2.05 1.50
C THR A 124 0.12 2.65 2.67
N THR A 125 0.21 3.95 2.84
CA THR A 125 -0.54 4.67 3.87
C THR A 125 -0.77 6.13 3.50
N ASN A 126 -1.85 6.71 4.01
CA ASN A 126 -2.09 8.14 3.95
C ASN A 126 -1.62 8.87 5.21
N LEU A 127 -1.11 8.15 6.20
CA LEU A 127 -0.48 8.75 7.37
C LEU A 127 0.81 9.47 6.95
N THR A 128 1.08 10.57 7.61
CA THR A 128 2.35 11.29 7.49
C THR A 128 3.49 10.51 8.14
N LEU A 129 4.71 10.82 7.78
CA LEU A 129 5.87 10.18 8.40
C LEU A 129 5.96 10.51 9.91
N ASP A 130 5.48 11.67 10.32
CA ASP A 130 5.46 12.07 11.73
C ASP A 130 4.41 11.28 12.52
N GLU A 131 3.22 11.03 11.96
CA GLU A 131 2.22 10.14 12.58
C GLU A 131 2.74 8.72 12.74
N LEU A 132 3.52 8.21 11.78
CA LEU A 132 4.16 6.90 11.89
C LEU A 132 5.28 6.87 12.96
N LYS A 133 6.04 7.96 13.11
CA LYS A 133 7.14 8.03 14.09
C LYS A 133 6.68 8.32 15.50
N TYR A 134 5.62 9.10 15.66
CA TYR A 134 5.16 9.65 16.94
C TYR A 134 3.68 9.37 17.19
N PRO A 135 3.23 8.10 17.14
CA PRO A 135 1.85 7.74 17.41
C PRO A 135 1.49 8.04 18.88
N THR A 136 0.23 8.40 19.12
CA THR A 136 -0.25 8.84 20.43
C THR A 136 -0.53 7.70 21.42
N ASP A 137 -0.66 6.48 20.93
CA ASP A 137 -0.99 5.31 21.74
C ASP A 137 -0.01 4.14 21.54
N ILE A 138 0.01 3.24 22.51
CA ILE A 138 0.93 2.10 22.55
C ILE A 138 0.67 1.07 21.44
N PRO A 139 -0.58 0.70 21.11
CA PRO A 139 -0.85 -0.26 20.04
C PRO A 139 -0.28 0.18 18.69
N HIS A 140 -0.56 1.42 18.24
CA HIS A 140 -0.03 1.95 16.99
C HIS A 140 1.50 2.09 17.04
N LYS A 141 2.06 2.51 18.20
CA LYS A 141 3.51 2.59 18.36
C LYS A 141 4.19 1.24 18.09
N ARG A 142 3.64 0.14 18.58
CA ARG A 142 4.19 -1.20 18.36
C ARG A 142 4.10 -1.66 16.91
N ILE A 143 3.03 -1.29 16.20
CA ILE A 143 2.82 -1.60 14.78
C ILE A 143 3.81 -0.79 13.93
N TYR A 144 3.83 0.54 14.11
CA TYR A 144 4.61 1.44 13.26
C TYR A 144 6.13 1.32 13.50
N ASP A 145 6.56 1.01 14.71
CA ASP A 145 7.96 0.70 15.02
C ASP A 145 8.48 -0.47 14.17
N ARG A 146 7.70 -1.55 14.03
CA ARG A 146 8.05 -2.68 13.17
C ARG A 146 8.04 -2.33 11.70
N VAL A 147 7.03 -1.57 11.26
CA VAL A 147 6.94 -1.11 9.87
C VAL A 147 8.16 -0.29 9.51
N LEU A 148 8.51 0.71 10.33
CA LEU A 148 9.68 1.56 10.09
C LEU A 148 11.00 0.81 10.28
N GLY A 149 11.02 -0.25 11.10
CA GLY A 149 12.19 -1.12 11.29
C GLY A 149 12.50 -2.01 10.07
N MET A 150 11.52 -2.31 9.21
CA MET A 150 11.73 -3.16 8.01
C MET A 150 11.48 -2.45 6.68
N CYS A 151 10.93 -1.22 6.68
CA CYS A 151 10.52 -0.52 5.47
C CYS A 151 11.22 0.84 5.35
N VAL A 152 11.75 1.13 4.17
CA VAL A 152 12.31 2.44 3.83
C VAL A 152 11.17 3.38 3.44
N PRO A 153 11.04 4.57 4.06
CA PRO A 153 10.00 5.52 3.70
C PRO A 153 10.22 6.13 2.31
N VAL A 154 9.16 6.10 1.49
CA VAL A 154 9.12 6.74 0.17
C VAL A 154 7.92 7.67 0.13
N MET A 155 8.18 8.98 -0.03
CA MET A 155 7.15 10.00 -0.03
C MET A 155 6.47 10.13 -1.39
N PHE A 156 5.14 10.18 -1.36
CA PHE A 156 4.27 10.48 -2.49
C PHE A 156 3.57 11.82 -2.26
N ASN A 157 4.07 12.85 -2.90
CA ASN A 157 3.49 14.19 -2.92
C ASN A 157 3.19 14.60 -4.36
N GLY A 158 2.29 15.57 -4.55
CA GLY A 158 2.03 16.18 -5.86
C GLY A 158 0.61 15.94 -6.38
N VAL A 159 0.49 15.70 -7.68
CA VAL A 159 -0.80 15.67 -8.39
C VAL A 159 -1.70 14.54 -7.90
N ASN A 160 -2.95 14.86 -7.62
CA ASN A 160 -3.97 13.88 -7.32
C ASN A 160 -4.56 13.35 -8.63
N PHE A 161 -4.02 12.24 -9.13
CA PHE A 161 -4.43 11.60 -10.39
C PHE A 161 -5.93 11.23 -10.43
N ARG A 162 -6.56 10.95 -9.28
CA ARG A 162 -8.00 10.64 -9.21
C ARG A 162 -8.87 11.85 -9.53
N LYS A 163 -8.42 13.06 -9.11
CA LYS A 163 -9.13 14.31 -9.43
C LYS A 163 -9.05 14.60 -10.93
N ASP A 164 -7.91 14.41 -11.54
CA ASP A 164 -7.71 14.63 -12.96
C ASP A 164 -8.50 13.62 -13.80
N GLU A 165 -8.50 12.34 -13.43
CA GLU A 165 -9.34 11.33 -14.08
C GLU A 165 -10.83 11.60 -13.90
N ALA A 166 -11.27 12.05 -12.73
CA ALA A 166 -12.66 12.42 -12.48
C ALA A 166 -13.09 13.62 -13.33
N ALA A 167 -12.24 14.64 -13.42
CA ALA A 167 -12.47 15.81 -14.28
C ALA A 167 -12.57 15.41 -15.75
N ALA A 168 -11.65 14.57 -16.24
CA ALA A 168 -11.68 14.08 -17.62
C ALA A 168 -12.95 13.23 -17.91
N LYS A 169 -13.36 12.37 -16.97
CA LYS A 169 -14.61 11.59 -17.10
C LYS A 169 -15.84 12.49 -17.10
N MET A 170 -15.86 13.54 -16.25
CA MET A 170 -16.94 14.52 -16.20
C MET A 170 -17.08 15.25 -17.53
N GLU A 171 -15.96 15.73 -18.10
CA GLU A 171 -15.95 16.41 -19.40
C GLU A 171 -16.40 15.49 -20.54
N ALA A 172 -15.95 14.25 -20.55
CA ALA A 172 -16.38 13.26 -21.53
C ALA A 172 -17.91 12.98 -21.40
N ALA A 173 -18.41 12.85 -20.18
CA ALA A 173 -19.85 12.64 -19.92
C ALA A 173 -20.69 13.85 -20.37
N LYS A 174 -20.26 15.08 -20.09
CA LYS A 174 -20.95 16.30 -20.55
C LYS A 174 -21.11 16.32 -22.08
N LYS A 175 -20.03 15.97 -22.82
CA LYS A 175 -20.08 15.87 -24.28
C LYS A 175 -21.07 14.81 -24.76
N LEU A 176 -21.05 13.62 -24.14
CA LEU A 176 -21.97 12.53 -24.49
C LEU A 176 -23.46 12.86 -24.23
N PHE A 177 -23.71 13.62 -23.17
CA PHE A 177 -25.10 14.06 -22.84
C PHE A 177 -25.54 15.32 -23.57
N GLY A 178 -24.67 15.96 -24.38
CA GLY A 178 -24.99 17.23 -25.06
C GLY A 178 -25.29 18.38 -24.09
N MET A 179 -24.63 18.39 -22.92
CA MET A 179 -24.93 19.30 -21.80
C MET A 179 -23.83 20.36 -21.62
N GLU A 180 -23.24 20.86 -22.70
CA GLU A 180 -22.12 21.82 -22.65
C GLU A 180 -22.47 23.15 -21.96
N ASP A 181 -23.77 23.53 -21.84
CA ASP A 181 -24.21 24.85 -21.36
C ASP A 181 -25.12 24.85 -20.12
N ARG A 182 -25.30 23.75 -19.38
CA ARG A 182 -26.24 23.77 -18.24
C ARG A 182 -25.47 23.80 -16.89
N LYS A 183 -25.70 24.91 -16.14
CA LYS A 183 -25.31 25.15 -14.73
C LYS A 183 -25.92 24.16 -13.70
N GLN A 184 -26.23 22.93 -14.07
CA GLN A 184 -27.01 21.99 -13.26
C GLN A 184 -26.18 20.93 -12.50
N TRP A 185 -24.84 20.99 -12.57
CA TRP A 185 -23.99 20.09 -11.82
C TRP A 185 -23.29 20.84 -10.67
N HIS A 186 -24.04 21.05 -9.59
CA HIS A 186 -23.46 21.38 -8.29
C HIS A 186 -23.24 20.06 -7.54
N LEU A 187 -22.01 19.56 -7.52
CA LEU A 187 -21.50 18.59 -6.56
C LEU A 187 -20.45 19.28 -5.70
#